data_ffadf69f430cd78a21c7085695a41ee4
#
_entry.id   ffadf69f430cd78a21c7085695a41ee4
#
_cell.length_a   1.000
_cell.length_b   1.000
_cell.length_c   1.000
_cell.angle_alpha   90.00
_cell.angle_beta   90.00
_cell.angle_gamma   90.00
#
_symmetry.space_group_name_H-M   'P 1'
#
loop_
_entity.id
_entity.type
_entity.pdbx_description
1 polymer ?
#
loop_
_entity_poly.entity_id
_entity_poly.type
_entity_poly.pdbx_seq_one_letter_code
_entity_poly.pdbx_strand_id
1 'polypeptide(L)'
;PPSCAVDDSSERPGGHGRHSADDYPGAEQKHIEHPEFSAGDACPDCSQGKLYEKPPGVLVRFVGHAPVQATVYRRQKLRCHLCGKVFTAPVPEGIGDKKYDHTVASMIGLLKYGSGLPFNRLDRLQGNCKIPLAGSTQWEIVHAAQGEVVYNDDTTVRILELMGQRLRKNPPQDDEHDPKRKGLFTSGVVATRGGVRIALFFSGRRHAGENLADVLQHRCAELESPVQMCDGLSRNLPSALETILANCLAHGRRNFVDLYDQFPEECRHVIEAFKVIYHNDKVARVEKLSSEERLAWHQAQSKPVMDDLRTWLQLQFDDNRVEPNSSLGGAITYLIKRWESLTLFLRKAGAPLDNNICERALKKSILHRKNSMFYKTRNGARTGDMYMSLIYTCELSGANAFDYLNQLQLHAEAVKESPDQWMPWNYRENITNVSDAA
;
A
#
# COMPACT_ATOMS: atom_id res chain seq x y z
N PRO A 1 -39.39 14.39 45.21
CA PRO A 1 -38.26 14.55 44.34
C PRO A 1 -38.53 13.82 43.01
N PRO A 2 -38.45 14.49 41.85
CA PRO A 2 -38.71 13.86 40.56
C PRO A 2 -37.47 13.10 40.11
N SER A 3 -37.67 11.87 39.65
CA SER A 3 -36.69 10.99 39.01
C SER A 3 -36.29 11.57 37.64
N CYS A 4 -35.03 11.93 37.49
CA CYS A 4 -34.45 12.18 36.16
C CYS A 4 -34.31 10.86 35.42
N ALA A 5 -35.14 10.66 34.41
CA ALA A 5 -34.91 9.63 33.38
C ALA A 5 -33.70 10.09 32.53
N VAL A 6 -32.63 9.37 32.60
CA VAL A 6 -31.48 9.52 31.70
C VAL A 6 -31.84 8.78 30.41
N ASP A 7 -32.00 9.55 29.36
CA ASP A 7 -32.22 9.04 28.01
C ASP A 7 -30.91 8.41 27.49
N ASP A 8 -30.78 7.08 27.63
CA ASP A 8 -29.63 6.31 27.19
C ASP A 8 -29.84 5.86 25.73
N SER A 9 -29.78 6.84 24.80
CA SER A 9 -29.69 6.56 23.36
C SER A 9 -28.24 6.55 22.87
N SER A 10 -27.36 5.80 23.54
CA SER A 10 -26.10 5.39 22.96
C SER A 10 -26.39 4.31 21.93
N GLU A 11 -26.39 4.66 20.64
CA GLU A 11 -26.30 3.70 19.53
C GLU A 11 -25.15 2.73 19.83
N ARG A 12 -25.49 1.49 20.12
CA ARG A 12 -24.49 0.43 20.24
C ARG A 12 -23.78 0.33 18.88
N PRO A 13 -22.42 0.32 18.84
CA PRO A 13 -21.71 0.11 17.59
C PRO A 13 -22.24 -1.19 16.99
N GLY A 14 -22.70 -1.12 15.71
CA GLY A 14 -23.24 -2.26 15.00
C GLY A 14 -22.26 -3.41 15.10
N GLY A 15 -22.72 -4.56 15.65
CA GLY A 15 -21.92 -5.78 15.73
C GLY A 15 -21.42 -6.11 14.33
N HIS A 16 -20.17 -6.63 14.22
CA HIS A 16 -19.64 -7.14 12.96
C HIS A 16 -20.60 -8.21 12.44
N GLY A 17 -21.45 -7.84 11.46
CA GLY A 17 -22.40 -8.74 10.81
C GLY A 17 -21.62 -9.92 10.21
N ARG A 18 -22.23 -11.11 10.16
CA ARG A 18 -21.67 -12.24 9.43
C ARG A 18 -21.58 -11.86 7.96
N HIS A 19 -20.41 -12.08 7.34
CA HIS A 19 -20.23 -11.89 5.92
C HIS A 19 -21.25 -12.72 5.13
N SER A 20 -21.85 -12.14 4.11
CA SER A 20 -22.73 -12.83 3.16
C SER A 20 -21.90 -13.70 2.20
N ALA A 21 -22.54 -14.55 1.40
CA ALA A 21 -21.82 -15.31 0.38
C ALA A 21 -21.14 -14.43 -0.68
N ASP A 22 -21.72 -13.26 -0.95
CA ASP A 22 -21.23 -12.30 -1.92
C ASP A 22 -19.92 -11.61 -1.48
N ASP A 23 -19.62 -11.68 -0.18
CA ASP A 23 -18.34 -11.17 0.36
C ASP A 23 -17.14 -12.08 0.05
N TYR A 24 -17.37 -13.24 -0.59
CA TYR A 24 -16.34 -14.22 -0.94
C TYR A 24 -16.18 -14.42 -2.46
N PRO A 25 -15.85 -13.36 -3.26
CA PRO A 25 -15.77 -13.48 -4.72
C PRO A 25 -14.64 -14.39 -5.21
N GLY A 26 -13.65 -14.69 -4.35
CA GLY A 26 -12.56 -15.62 -4.64
C GLY A 26 -12.85 -17.08 -4.27
N ALA A 27 -14.02 -17.40 -3.73
CA ALA A 27 -14.38 -18.76 -3.40
C ALA A 27 -14.94 -19.48 -4.64
N GLU A 28 -14.66 -20.78 -4.75
CA GLU A 28 -15.29 -21.63 -5.76
C GLU A 28 -16.79 -21.68 -5.53
N GLN A 29 -17.59 -21.29 -6.53
CA GLN A 29 -19.05 -21.32 -6.48
C GLN A 29 -19.54 -22.65 -7.04
N LYS A 30 -20.34 -23.38 -6.24
CA LYS A 30 -20.93 -24.66 -6.66
C LYS A 30 -22.46 -24.55 -6.55
N HIS A 31 -23.12 -24.70 -7.67
CA HIS A 31 -24.58 -24.85 -7.72
C HIS A 31 -24.93 -26.34 -7.54
N ILE A 32 -25.79 -26.61 -6.57
CA ILE A 32 -26.24 -27.98 -6.27
C ILE A 32 -27.76 -28.03 -6.51
N GLU A 33 -28.16 -28.78 -7.52
CA GLU A 33 -29.56 -29.03 -7.79
C GLU A 33 -30.13 -30.08 -6.83
N HIS A 34 -31.44 -30.02 -6.57
CA HIS A 34 -32.08 -31.01 -5.73
C HIS A 34 -32.12 -32.36 -6.46
N PRO A 35 -31.63 -33.46 -5.83
CA PRO A 35 -31.44 -34.75 -6.52
C PRO A 35 -32.76 -35.42 -6.94
N GLU A 36 -33.89 -35.09 -6.33
CA GLU A 36 -35.16 -35.77 -6.51
C GLU A 36 -36.27 -34.88 -7.08
N PHE A 37 -36.15 -33.54 -6.96
CA PHE A 37 -37.24 -32.62 -7.33
C PHE A 37 -36.77 -31.50 -8.22
N SER A 38 -37.66 -31.09 -9.15
CA SER A 38 -37.47 -29.95 -10.05
C SER A 38 -38.62 -28.95 -9.96
N ALA A 39 -38.37 -27.72 -10.42
CA ALA A 39 -39.46 -26.73 -10.50
C ALA A 39 -40.55 -27.21 -11.47
N GLY A 40 -41.81 -27.15 -11.01
CA GLY A 40 -42.94 -27.66 -11.75
C GLY A 40 -43.47 -29.03 -11.29
N ASP A 41 -42.66 -29.79 -10.54
CA ASP A 41 -43.08 -31.08 -10.00
C ASP A 41 -44.23 -30.95 -9.00
N ALA A 42 -45.05 -32.00 -8.86
CA ALA A 42 -46.07 -32.04 -7.83
C ALA A 42 -45.47 -32.09 -6.43
N CYS A 43 -46.05 -31.38 -5.48
CA CYS A 43 -45.54 -31.38 -4.09
C CYS A 43 -45.67 -32.81 -3.49
N PRO A 44 -44.58 -33.41 -2.98
CA PRO A 44 -44.60 -34.76 -2.43
C PRO A 44 -45.47 -34.88 -1.17
N ASP A 45 -45.64 -33.80 -0.41
CA ASP A 45 -46.43 -33.81 0.83
C ASP A 45 -47.94 -33.67 0.59
N CYS A 46 -48.36 -32.70 -0.24
CA CYS A 46 -49.79 -32.43 -0.42
C CYS A 46 -50.34 -32.94 -1.75
N SER A 47 -49.51 -33.32 -2.71
CA SER A 47 -49.84 -33.83 -4.05
C SER A 47 -50.72 -32.91 -4.92
N GLN A 48 -51.10 -31.73 -4.43
CA GLN A 48 -52.00 -30.78 -5.09
C GLN A 48 -51.28 -29.54 -5.61
N GLY A 49 -50.22 -29.09 -4.91
CA GLY A 49 -49.40 -27.94 -5.30
C GLY A 49 -48.25 -28.32 -6.23
N LYS A 50 -47.64 -27.31 -6.89
CA LYS A 50 -46.44 -27.47 -7.68
C LYS A 50 -45.25 -26.81 -6.97
N LEU A 51 -44.07 -27.40 -7.10
CA LEU A 51 -42.83 -26.84 -6.60
C LEU A 51 -42.41 -25.64 -7.47
N TYR A 52 -41.85 -24.61 -6.86
CA TYR A 52 -41.27 -23.42 -7.54
C TYR A 52 -39.94 -23.03 -6.93
N GLU A 53 -39.10 -22.47 -7.73
CA GLU A 53 -37.77 -22.00 -7.29
C GLU A 53 -37.86 -20.88 -6.24
N LYS A 54 -37.00 -20.97 -5.25
CA LYS A 54 -36.73 -19.91 -4.27
C LYS A 54 -35.27 -19.54 -4.32
N PRO A 55 -34.88 -18.35 -3.80
CA PRO A 55 -33.48 -18.02 -3.62
C PRO A 55 -32.75 -19.19 -2.92
N PRO A 56 -31.57 -19.61 -3.44
CA PRO A 56 -30.84 -20.77 -2.94
C PRO A 56 -30.43 -20.61 -1.48
N GLY A 57 -30.49 -21.69 -0.72
CA GLY A 57 -29.84 -21.76 0.58
C GLY A 57 -28.33 -21.74 0.41
N VAL A 58 -27.63 -20.95 1.22
CA VAL A 58 -26.18 -20.75 1.09
C VAL A 58 -25.44 -21.39 2.24
N LEU A 59 -24.38 -22.17 1.92
CA LEU A 59 -23.41 -22.72 2.86
C LEU A 59 -21.99 -22.28 2.44
N VAL A 60 -21.31 -21.52 3.30
CA VAL A 60 -19.90 -21.15 3.10
C VAL A 60 -19.02 -22.08 3.93
N ARG A 61 -18.09 -22.80 3.29
CA ARG A 61 -17.16 -23.72 3.94
C ARG A 61 -15.71 -23.32 3.68
N PHE A 62 -14.95 -23.11 4.73
CA PHE A 62 -13.52 -22.83 4.65
C PHE A 62 -12.70 -24.12 4.73
N VAL A 63 -11.73 -24.25 3.82
CA VAL A 63 -10.77 -25.37 3.79
C VAL A 63 -9.35 -24.79 3.76
N GLY A 64 -8.48 -25.23 4.67
CA GLY A 64 -7.08 -24.78 4.74
C GLY A 64 -6.22 -25.49 3.68
N HIS A 65 -5.47 -24.72 2.92
CA HIS A 65 -4.50 -25.20 1.94
C HIS A 65 -3.13 -24.55 2.14
N ALA A 66 -2.06 -25.17 1.60
CA ALA A 66 -0.77 -24.51 1.51
C ALA A 66 -0.88 -23.28 0.59
N PRO A 67 -0.20 -22.14 0.92
CA PRO A 67 -0.21 -20.94 0.09
C PRO A 67 0.25 -21.21 -1.36
N VAL A 68 1.24 -22.06 -1.56
CA VAL A 68 1.63 -22.58 -2.87
C VAL A 68 1.32 -24.06 -2.90
N GLN A 69 0.55 -24.51 -3.88
CA GLN A 69 0.17 -25.91 -4.06
C GLN A 69 1.06 -26.57 -5.12
N ALA A 70 1.14 -27.90 -5.08
CA ALA A 70 1.88 -28.69 -6.07
C ALA A 70 1.10 -29.94 -6.45
N THR A 71 1.12 -30.28 -7.75
CA THR A 71 0.60 -31.54 -8.28
C THR A 71 1.74 -32.39 -8.82
N VAL A 72 1.79 -33.65 -8.45
CA VAL A 72 2.81 -34.60 -8.93
C VAL A 72 2.21 -35.47 -10.00
N TYR A 73 2.67 -35.32 -11.24
CA TYR A 73 2.28 -36.16 -12.39
C TYR A 73 3.23 -37.33 -12.55
N ARG A 74 2.78 -38.55 -12.25
CA ARG A 74 3.56 -39.77 -12.43
C ARG A 74 3.24 -40.36 -13.79
N ARG A 75 4.09 -40.11 -14.77
CA ARG A 75 3.92 -40.54 -16.16
C ARG A 75 4.45 -41.97 -16.33
N GLN A 76 3.60 -42.89 -16.85
CA GLN A 76 4.01 -44.27 -17.16
C GLN A 76 5.10 -44.27 -18.21
N LYS A 77 6.10 -45.16 -18.00
CA LYS A 77 7.16 -45.43 -18.97
C LYS A 77 7.14 -46.90 -19.35
N LEU A 78 7.04 -47.17 -20.64
CA LEU A 78 7.08 -48.49 -21.20
C LEU A 78 8.37 -48.67 -22.04
N ARG A 79 9.02 -49.80 -21.90
CA ARG A 79 10.26 -50.10 -22.68
C ARG A 79 10.05 -51.35 -23.53
N CYS A 80 10.41 -51.27 -24.80
CA CYS A 80 10.43 -52.43 -25.67
C CYS A 80 11.57 -53.36 -25.27
N HIS A 81 11.31 -54.64 -25.08
CA HIS A 81 12.31 -55.63 -24.67
C HIS A 81 13.26 -56.01 -25.81
N LEU A 82 12.84 -55.80 -27.07
CA LEU A 82 13.68 -56.12 -28.24
C LEU A 82 14.61 -54.97 -28.64
N CYS A 83 14.06 -53.78 -28.89
CA CYS A 83 14.84 -52.62 -29.37
C CYS A 83 15.28 -51.67 -28.27
N GLY A 84 14.82 -51.83 -27.02
CA GLY A 84 15.15 -50.98 -25.88
C GLY A 84 14.50 -49.60 -25.88
N LYS A 85 13.70 -49.22 -26.90
CA LYS A 85 13.05 -47.91 -27.01
C LYS A 85 12.07 -47.71 -25.87
N VAL A 86 12.11 -46.47 -25.28
CA VAL A 86 11.26 -46.07 -24.15
C VAL A 86 10.16 -45.13 -24.66
N PHE A 87 8.95 -45.45 -24.26
CA PHE A 87 7.75 -44.65 -24.51
C PHE A 87 7.26 -44.09 -23.16
N THR A 88 7.10 -42.76 -23.09
CA THR A 88 6.60 -42.08 -21.87
C THR A 88 5.26 -41.46 -22.17
N ALA A 89 4.28 -41.64 -21.31
CA ALA A 89 2.96 -41.02 -21.46
C ALA A 89 3.07 -39.49 -21.65
N PRO A 90 2.27 -38.90 -22.56
CA PRO A 90 2.29 -37.45 -22.79
C PRO A 90 1.90 -36.66 -21.52
N VAL A 91 2.24 -35.38 -21.48
CA VAL A 91 1.74 -34.47 -20.46
C VAL A 91 0.27 -34.16 -20.81
N PRO A 92 -0.66 -34.13 -19.81
CA PRO A 92 -2.04 -33.72 -20.07
C PRO A 92 -2.13 -32.30 -20.66
N GLU A 93 -3.14 -32.07 -21.50
CA GLU A 93 -3.41 -30.74 -22.06
C GLU A 93 -3.65 -29.69 -20.97
N GLY A 94 -3.27 -28.44 -21.22
CA GLY A 94 -3.44 -27.32 -20.27
C GLY A 94 -2.37 -27.26 -19.17
N ILE A 95 -1.45 -28.22 -19.09
CA ILE A 95 -0.33 -28.18 -18.16
C ILE A 95 0.91 -27.71 -18.91
N GLY A 96 1.37 -26.49 -18.60
CA GLY A 96 2.59 -25.94 -19.20
C GLY A 96 3.84 -26.80 -18.91
N ASP A 97 4.91 -26.52 -19.60
CA ASP A 97 6.21 -27.20 -19.48
C ASP A 97 7.04 -26.70 -18.27
N LYS A 98 6.69 -25.55 -17.71
CA LYS A 98 7.41 -24.92 -16.60
C LYS A 98 7.04 -25.55 -15.27
N LYS A 99 8.07 -25.77 -14.44
CA LYS A 99 7.90 -26.29 -13.07
C LYS A 99 7.09 -25.36 -12.17
N TYR A 100 7.24 -24.06 -12.36
CA TYR A 100 6.55 -23.00 -11.61
C TYR A 100 5.74 -22.15 -12.60
N ASP A 101 4.44 -22.04 -12.38
CA ASP A 101 3.62 -21.14 -13.18
C ASP A 101 3.71 -19.69 -12.67
N HIS A 102 3.09 -18.74 -13.40
CA HIS A 102 3.12 -17.32 -13.07
C HIS A 102 2.46 -17.00 -11.71
N THR A 103 1.48 -17.80 -11.27
CA THR A 103 0.77 -17.56 -10.00
C THR A 103 1.65 -17.77 -8.79
N VAL A 104 2.68 -18.63 -8.91
CA VAL A 104 3.63 -18.93 -7.81
C VAL A 104 4.45 -17.68 -7.46
N ALA A 105 4.95 -16.95 -8.47
CA ALA A 105 5.72 -15.73 -8.24
C ALA A 105 4.86 -14.63 -7.61
N SER A 106 3.62 -14.48 -8.07
CA SER A 106 2.65 -13.53 -7.52
C SER A 106 2.31 -13.84 -6.07
N MET A 107 2.05 -15.10 -5.74
CA MET A 107 1.76 -15.53 -4.37
C MET A 107 2.95 -15.30 -3.43
N ILE A 108 4.16 -15.70 -3.84
CA ILE A 108 5.38 -15.47 -3.05
C ILE A 108 5.63 -13.97 -2.87
N GLY A 109 5.48 -13.17 -3.93
CA GLY A 109 5.61 -11.71 -3.89
C GLY A 109 4.64 -11.08 -2.90
N LEU A 110 3.36 -11.46 -2.97
CA LEU A 110 2.31 -10.96 -2.08
C LEU A 110 2.56 -11.35 -0.61
N LEU A 111 2.91 -12.61 -0.34
CA LEU A 111 3.23 -13.08 1.01
C LEU A 111 4.48 -12.40 1.57
N LYS A 112 5.54 -12.29 0.77
CA LYS A 112 6.82 -11.72 1.20
C LYS A 112 6.75 -10.21 1.38
N TYR A 113 6.29 -9.48 0.38
CA TYR A 113 6.39 -8.03 0.31
C TYR A 113 5.08 -7.31 0.67
N GLY A 114 3.92 -7.91 0.37
CA GLY A 114 2.62 -7.41 0.79
C GLY A 114 2.33 -7.68 2.28
N SER A 115 2.57 -8.92 2.73
CA SER A 115 2.26 -9.37 4.10
C SER A 115 3.47 -9.43 5.03
N GLY A 116 4.69 -9.17 4.53
CA GLY A 116 5.93 -9.17 5.30
C GLY A 116 6.41 -10.55 5.77
N LEU A 117 5.95 -11.66 5.15
CA LEU A 117 6.34 -13.02 5.52
C LEU A 117 7.73 -13.35 4.98
N PRO A 118 8.79 -13.56 5.83
CA PRO A 118 10.13 -13.90 5.36
C PRO A 118 10.18 -15.24 4.60
N PHE A 119 11.08 -15.38 3.63
CA PHE A 119 11.25 -16.62 2.85
C PHE A 119 11.46 -17.87 3.74
N ASN A 120 12.24 -17.77 4.81
CA ASN A 120 12.45 -18.87 5.74
C ASN A 120 11.20 -19.28 6.53
N ARG A 121 10.27 -18.35 6.80
CA ARG A 121 8.98 -18.68 7.41
C ARG A 121 8.03 -19.30 6.40
N LEU A 122 8.03 -18.82 5.16
CA LEU A 122 7.26 -19.42 4.09
C LEU A 122 7.78 -20.83 3.75
N ASP A 123 9.10 -21.04 3.71
CA ASP A 123 9.75 -22.36 3.55
C ASP A 123 9.27 -23.33 4.65
N ARG A 124 9.30 -22.89 5.93
CA ARG A 124 8.81 -23.69 7.05
C ARG A 124 7.31 -24.00 6.95
N LEU A 125 6.48 -22.99 6.60
CA LEU A 125 5.04 -23.16 6.42
C LEU A 125 4.74 -24.20 5.33
N GLN A 126 5.37 -24.05 4.15
CA GLN A 126 5.24 -24.98 3.04
C GLN A 126 5.73 -26.37 3.40
N GLY A 127 6.84 -26.49 4.14
CA GLY A 127 7.36 -27.76 4.65
C GLY A 127 6.38 -28.47 5.60
N ASN A 128 5.75 -27.73 6.50
CA ASN A 128 4.69 -28.25 7.40
C ASN A 128 3.46 -28.74 6.61
N CYS A 129 3.13 -28.08 5.50
CA CYS A 129 2.07 -28.53 4.57
C CYS A 129 2.55 -29.67 3.64
N LYS A 130 3.78 -30.19 3.80
CA LYS A 130 4.41 -31.23 2.96
C LYS A 130 4.54 -30.86 1.48
N ILE A 131 4.62 -29.55 1.19
CA ILE A 131 4.90 -28.98 -0.13
C ILE A 131 6.16 -28.11 0.00
N PRO A 132 7.37 -28.67 0.11
CA PRO A 132 8.58 -27.91 0.38
C PRO A 132 8.92 -26.97 -0.77
N LEU A 133 9.24 -25.71 -0.45
CA LEU A 133 9.66 -24.69 -1.39
C LEU A 133 10.80 -23.88 -0.74
N ALA A 134 12.04 -24.23 -1.07
CA ALA A 134 13.24 -23.66 -0.46
C ALA A 134 13.30 -22.13 -0.64
N GLY A 135 13.83 -21.42 0.37
CA GLY A 135 13.93 -19.98 0.34
C GLY A 135 14.78 -19.41 -0.80
N SER A 136 15.80 -20.15 -1.29
CA SER A 136 16.57 -19.81 -2.49
C SER A 136 15.71 -19.84 -3.76
N THR A 137 14.93 -20.90 -3.93
CA THR A 137 14.00 -21.05 -5.04
C THR A 137 12.92 -19.97 -5.03
N GLN A 138 12.39 -19.61 -3.85
CA GLN A 138 11.42 -18.49 -3.71
C GLN A 138 12.02 -17.17 -4.20
N TRP A 139 13.31 -16.93 -3.91
CA TRP A 139 14.03 -15.76 -4.39
C TRP A 139 14.17 -15.73 -5.92
N GLU A 140 14.60 -16.83 -6.52
CA GLU A 140 14.77 -16.94 -7.98
C GLU A 140 13.46 -16.68 -8.73
N ILE A 141 12.33 -17.17 -8.21
CA ILE A 141 11.01 -17.00 -8.80
C ILE A 141 10.58 -15.52 -8.82
N VAL A 142 10.79 -14.75 -7.72
CA VAL A 142 10.32 -13.35 -7.63
C VAL A 142 11.28 -12.34 -8.24
N HIS A 143 12.53 -12.69 -8.52
CA HIS A 143 13.53 -11.76 -9.04
C HIS A 143 13.32 -11.36 -10.52
N ALA A 144 12.50 -12.07 -11.26
CA ALA A 144 12.38 -11.93 -12.72
C ALA A 144 11.51 -10.78 -13.25
N ALA A 145 10.90 -9.92 -12.40
CA ALA A 145 9.91 -8.91 -12.80
C ALA A 145 10.23 -7.47 -12.29
N GLN A 146 10.24 -6.40 -13.13
CA GLN A 146 10.59 -4.99 -12.77
C GLN A 146 9.72 -3.89 -13.43
N GLY A 147 9.53 -2.70 -12.74
CA GLY A 147 8.90 -1.45 -13.21
C GLY A 147 8.96 -0.27 -12.21
N GLU A 148 8.67 1.00 -12.58
CA GLU A 148 8.99 2.24 -11.81
C GLU A 148 7.84 3.24 -11.59
N VAL A 149 7.94 4.18 -10.62
CA VAL A 149 7.69 5.64 -10.38
C VAL A 149 7.11 6.07 -8.99
N VAL A 150 7.18 7.18 -8.39
CA VAL A 150 7.79 8.02 -7.32
C VAL A 150 6.88 8.87 -6.43
N TYR A 151 7.14 8.97 -5.09
CA TYR A 151 6.78 10.00 -4.08
C TYR A 151 7.43 9.76 -2.70
N ASN A 152 7.46 10.71 -1.75
CA ASN A 152 8.64 10.96 -0.93
C ASN A 152 8.43 11.02 0.59
N ASP A 153 8.98 10.05 1.32
CA ASP A 153 9.42 10.07 2.72
C ASP A 153 10.38 8.89 2.98
N ASP A 154 11.15 8.84 4.07
CA ASP A 154 12.10 7.76 4.30
C ASP A 154 12.01 7.11 5.69
N THR A 155 12.38 5.82 5.77
CA THR A 155 12.60 5.07 7.00
C THR A 155 13.90 4.29 6.91
N THR A 156 14.52 3.99 8.04
CA THR A 156 15.77 3.21 8.05
C THR A 156 15.56 1.77 7.57
N VAL A 157 16.55 1.22 6.85
CA VAL A 157 16.59 -0.16 6.37
C VAL A 157 17.96 -0.79 6.64
N ARG A 158 18.08 -2.10 6.53
CA ARG A 158 19.35 -2.83 6.61
C ARG A 158 19.55 -3.63 5.34
N ILE A 159 20.64 -3.34 4.63
CA ILE A 159 21.10 -4.09 3.44
C ILE A 159 22.51 -4.59 3.76
N LEU A 160 22.64 -5.91 4.01
CA LEU A 160 23.90 -6.47 4.55
C LEU A 160 25.08 -6.31 3.63
N GLU A 161 24.87 -6.30 2.31
CA GLU A 161 25.91 -6.06 1.30
C GLU A 161 26.54 -4.69 1.46
N LEU A 162 25.77 -3.69 1.90
CA LEU A 162 26.22 -2.30 2.10
C LEU A 162 26.70 -2.01 3.52
N MET A 163 26.91 -3.04 4.36
CA MET A 163 27.24 -2.89 5.79
C MET A 163 28.51 -3.65 6.20
N GLY A 164 29.27 -3.05 7.11
CA GLY A 164 30.37 -3.70 7.85
C GLY A 164 31.44 -4.34 6.97
N GLN A 165 31.84 -5.57 7.31
CA GLN A 165 32.92 -6.29 6.59
C GLN A 165 32.55 -6.67 5.15
N ARG A 166 31.26 -6.83 4.82
CA ARG A 166 30.82 -7.17 3.46
C ARG A 166 31.06 -6.02 2.51
N LEU A 167 30.75 -4.79 2.93
CA LEU A 167 31.04 -3.57 2.20
C LEU A 167 32.54 -3.40 1.96
N ARG A 168 33.39 -3.72 2.97
CA ARG A 168 34.84 -3.59 2.85
C ARG A 168 35.45 -4.60 1.87
N LYS A 169 34.88 -5.81 1.77
CA LYS A 169 35.36 -6.86 0.86
C LYS A 169 34.93 -6.63 -0.60
N ASN A 170 33.73 -6.11 -0.80
CA ASN A 170 33.15 -5.86 -2.12
C ASN A 170 32.52 -4.46 -2.13
N PRO A 171 33.31 -3.38 -2.27
CA PRO A 171 32.75 -2.04 -2.40
C PRO A 171 31.95 -1.92 -3.70
N PRO A 172 30.78 -1.25 -3.69
CA PRO A 172 30.04 -0.98 -4.91
C PRO A 172 30.89 -0.12 -5.86
N GLN A 173 30.79 -0.40 -7.16
CA GLN A 173 31.54 0.33 -8.21
C GLN A 173 30.73 1.48 -8.84
N ASP A 174 29.53 1.73 -8.33
CA ASP A 174 28.59 2.72 -8.83
C ASP A 174 28.62 4.04 -8.00
N ASP A 175 28.06 5.11 -8.55
CA ASP A 175 27.98 6.46 -7.96
C ASP A 175 27.20 6.50 -6.62
N GLU A 176 26.53 5.43 -6.23
CA GLU A 176 25.88 5.31 -4.91
C GLU A 176 26.90 5.14 -3.76
N HIS A 177 28.19 5.01 -4.05
CA HIS A 177 29.25 4.86 -3.04
C HIS A 177 29.81 6.20 -2.57
N ASP A 178 29.05 6.94 -1.76
CA ASP A 178 29.63 8.00 -0.94
C ASP A 178 30.13 7.40 0.39
N PRO A 179 31.47 7.33 0.61
CA PRO A 179 32.03 6.75 1.84
C PRO A 179 31.65 7.54 3.10
N LYS A 180 31.19 8.78 2.97
CA LYS A 180 30.72 9.62 4.07
C LYS A 180 29.31 9.26 4.53
N ARG A 181 28.51 8.59 3.69
CA ARG A 181 27.15 8.20 3.99
C ARG A 181 27.08 6.83 4.64
N LYS A 182 26.74 6.79 5.93
CA LYS A 182 26.60 5.53 6.69
C LYS A 182 25.15 5.04 6.78
N GLY A 183 24.16 5.92 6.62
CA GLY A 183 22.73 5.58 6.70
C GLY A 183 22.25 4.78 5.50
N LEU A 184 21.31 3.88 5.75
CA LEU A 184 20.55 3.15 4.72
C LEU A 184 19.07 3.39 4.99
N PHE A 185 18.32 3.77 3.96
CA PHE A 185 16.93 4.18 4.06
C PHE A 185 16.08 3.46 3.02
N THR A 186 14.80 3.26 3.32
CA THR A 186 13.76 3.04 2.30
C THR A 186 12.96 4.31 2.21
N SER A 187 12.98 4.96 1.08
CA SER A 187 12.10 6.07 0.76
C SER A 187 10.78 5.51 0.23
N GLY A 188 9.69 6.03 0.76
CA GLY A 188 8.34 5.78 0.24
C GLY A 188 7.83 7.05 -0.39
N VAL A 189 7.05 6.93 -1.46
CA VAL A 189 6.60 8.08 -2.17
C VAL A 189 5.29 7.79 -2.89
N VAL A 190 4.28 8.65 -2.74
CA VAL A 190 2.95 8.42 -3.29
C VAL A 190 2.51 9.55 -4.20
N ALA A 191 2.09 9.29 -5.47
CA ALA A 191 1.48 10.22 -6.40
C ALA A 191 -0.03 10.19 -6.37
N THR A 192 -0.62 11.37 -6.54
CA THR A 192 -2.05 11.47 -6.77
C THR A 192 -2.32 12.44 -7.91
N ARG A 193 -3.09 12.03 -8.91
CA ARG A 193 -3.54 12.89 -10.01
C ARG A 193 -4.86 12.35 -10.57
N GLY A 194 -5.90 13.18 -10.63
CA GLY A 194 -7.16 12.80 -11.28
C GLY A 194 -7.82 11.54 -10.72
N GLY A 195 -7.68 11.26 -9.42
CA GLY A 195 -8.19 10.03 -8.79
C GLY A 195 -7.23 8.84 -8.85
N VAL A 196 -6.22 8.87 -9.72
CA VAL A 196 -5.17 7.84 -9.81
C VAL A 196 -4.15 8.04 -8.70
N ARG A 197 -3.68 6.93 -8.11
CA ARG A 197 -2.68 6.92 -7.04
C ARG A 197 -1.61 5.88 -7.33
N ILE A 198 -0.37 6.28 -7.20
CA ILE A 198 0.81 5.42 -7.40
C ILE A 198 1.67 5.48 -6.15
N ALA A 199 2.20 4.35 -5.70
CA ALA A 199 3.14 4.28 -4.60
C ALA A 199 4.44 3.63 -5.04
N LEU A 200 5.57 4.13 -4.54
CA LEU A 200 6.90 3.61 -4.85
C LEU A 200 7.81 3.59 -3.66
N PHE A 201 8.72 2.66 -3.70
CA PHE A 201 9.71 2.45 -2.67
C PHE A 201 11.12 2.38 -3.29
N PHE A 202 12.07 2.98 -2.59
CA PHE A 202 13.48 2.98 -2.97
C PHE A 202 14.34 2.72 -1.75
N SER A 203 15.09 1.63 -1.76
CA SER A 203 15.97 1.25 -0.65
C SER A 203 17.44 1.41 -1.04
N GLY A 204 18.18 2.26 -0.30
CA GLY A 204 19.58 2.55 -0.57
C GLY A 204 20.17 3.57 0.40
N ARG A 205 21.21 4.28 -0.05
CA ARG A 205 21.88 5.34 0.71
C ARG A 205 21.25 6.71 0.52
N ARG A 206 20.42 6.88 -0.51
CA ARG A 206 19.77 8.15 -0.84
C ARG A 206 18.59 8.41 0.07
N HIS A 207 18.43 9.68 0.40
CA HIS A 207 17.24 10.16 1.11
C HIS A 207 16.07 10.39 0.16
N ALA A 208 14.91 10.56 0.74
CA ALA A 208 13.66 10.72 0.03
C ALA A 208 13.67 11.92 -0.95
N GLY A 209 14.31 13.04 -0.63
CA GLY A 209 14.47 14.19 -1.54
C GLY A 209 15.29 13.89 -2.78
N GLU A 210 16.34 13.09 -2.65
CA GLU A 210 17.21 12.69 -3.77
C GLU A 210 16.49 11.71 -4.70
N ASN A 211 15.76 10.74 -4.13
CA ASN A 211 14.94 9.83 -4.92
C ASN A 211 13.79 10.57 -5.63
N LEU A 212 13.20 11.59 -4.97
CA LEU A 212 12.19 12.44 -5.58
C LEU A 212 12.77 13.26 -6.75
N ALA A 213 13.97 13.80 -6.62
CA ALA A 213 14.62 14.54 -7.71
C ALA A 213 14.77 13.68 -8.96
N ASP A 214 15.25 12.43 -8.82
CA ASP A 214 15.40 11.50 -9.95
C ASP A 214 14.09 11.25 -10.68
N VAL A 215 13.00 11.19 -9.95
CA VAL A 215 11.67 10.95 -10.53
C VAL A 215 11.08 12.18 -11.18
N LEU A 216 11.24 13.34 -10.56
CA LEU A 216 10.77 14.59 -11.16
C LEU A 216 11.52 14.93 -12.46
N GLN A 217 12.75 14.42 -12.65
CA GLN A 217 13.46 14.54 -13.94
C GLN A 217 12.72 13.88 -15.11
N HIS A 218 11.93 12.83 -14.85
CA HIS A 218 11.12 12.15 -15.86
C HIS A 218 9.73 12.75 -16.01
N ARG A 219 9.42 13.82 -15.28
CA ARG A 219 8.12 14.49 -15.36
C ARG A 219 8.04 15.34 -16.63
N CYS A 220 6.88 15.34 -17.28
CA CYS A 220 6.63 16.18 -18.43
C CYS A 220 6.85 17.66 -18.07
N ALA A 221 7.68 18.35 -18.84
CA ALA A 221 8.08 19.73 -18.59
C ALA A 221 6.93 20.74 -18.69
N GLU A 222 5.86 20.38 -19.39
CA GLU A 222 4.66 21.21 -19.58
C GLU A 222 3.74 21.25 -18.34
N LEU A 223 3.98 20.38 -17.35
CA LEU A 223 3.17 20.33 -16.15
C LEU A 223 3.66 21.36 -15.13
N GLU A 224 2.73 22.05 -14.46
CA GLU A 224 3.03 22.94 -13.34
C GLU A 224 3.84 22.24 -12.24
N SER A 225 4.62 23.01 -11.47
CA SER A 225 5.37 22.48 -10.32
C SER A 225 4.45 21.71 -9.37
N PRO A 226 4.78 20.48 -9.00
CA PRO A 226 3.92 19.66 -8.15
C PRO A 226 3.88 20.19 -6.72
N VAL A 227 2.75 19.99 -6.04
CA VAL A 227 2.69 20.17 -4.59
C VAL A 227 3.43 19.00 -3.94
N GLN A 228 4.48 19.30 -3.17
CA GLN A 228 5.21 18.32 -2.38
C GLN A 228 4.76 18.37 -0.93
N MET A 229 4.20 17.29 -0.42
CA MET A 229 3.85 17.12 0.99
C MET A 229 4.92 16.29 1.71
N CYS A 230 5.54 16.84 2.73
CA CYS A 230 6.54 16.15 3.56
C CYS A 230 6.52 16.64 5.02
N ASP A 231 7.36 16.05 5.87
CA ASP A 231 7.50 16.42 7.30
C ASP A 231 8.29 17.71 7.56
N GLY A 232 8.81 18.36 6.51
CA GLY A 232 9.59 19.59 6.58
C GLY A 232 11.06 19.40 6.94
N LEU A 233 11.58 18.16 6.88
CA LEU A 233 13.02 17.91 6.97
C LEU A 233 13.70 18.24 5.64
N SER A 234 14.83 18.94 5.70
CA SER A 234 15.57 19.37 4.49
C SER A 234 16.00 18.21 3.58
N ARG A 235 16.29 17.04 4.16
CA ARG A 235 16.65 15.83 3.42
C ARG A 235 15.50 15.25 2.56
N ASN A 236 14.27 15.69 2.80
CA ASN A 236 13.09 15.29 2.03
C ASN A 236 12.83 16.24 0.84
N LEU A 237 13.57 17.34 0.73
CA LEU A 237 13.42 18.30 -0.36
C LEU A 237 14.34 17.93 -1.53
N PRO A 238 13.84 17.97 -2.78
CA PRO A 238 14.67 17.78 -3.97
C PRO A 238 15.59 18.99 -4.17
N SER A 239 16.88 18.77 -4.40
CA SER A 239 17.85 19.84 -4.51
C SER A 239 17.85 20.59 -5.86
N ALA A 240 17.26 20.03 -6.90
CA ALA A 240 17.42 20.49 -8.29
C ALA A 240 16.11 20.86 -9.00
N LEU A 241 14.95 20.69 -8.37
CA LEU A 241 13.65 20.89 -9.02
C LEU A 241 12.71 21.67 -8.12
N GLU A 242 12.00 22.64 -8.68
CA GLU A 242 11.02 23.43 -7.95
C GLU A 242 9.78 22.62 -7.64
N THR A 243 9.42 22.60 -6.38
CA THR A 243 8.17 22.04 -5.87
C THR A 243 7.44 23.09 -5.03
N ILE A 244 6.11 23.03 -4.98
CA ILE A 244 5.32 23.85 -4.08
C ILE A 244 5.25 23.11 -2.74
N LEU A 245 6.02 23.58 -1.76
CA LEU A 245 6.17 22.88 -0.48
C LEU A 245 4.91 23.00 0.39
N ALA A 246 4.38 21.84 0.78
CA ALA A 246 3.40 21.68 1.84
C ALA A 246 4.01 20.89 3.01
N ASN A 247 3.80 21.35 4.24
CA ASN A 247 4.23 20.60 5.42
C ASN A 247 3.05 19.94 6.13
N CYS A 248 3.34 18.80 6.74
CA CYS A 248 2.35 17.96 7.40
C CYS A 248 1.88 18.58 8.73
N LEU A 249 0.59 18.95 8.82
CA LEU A 249 -0.02 19.43 10.07
C LEU A 249 0.01 18.39 11.19
N ALA A 250 -0.05 17.10 10.86
CA ALA A 250 0.00 16.04 11.86
C ALA A 250 1.34 16.04 12.64
N HIS A 251 2.45 16.38 11.99
CA HIS A 251 3.75 16.54 12.67
C HIS A 251 3.77 17.76 13.57
N GLY A 252 3.22 18.90 13.10
CA GLY A 252 3.03 20.09 13.94
C GLY A 252 2.21 19.79 15.18
N ARG A 253 1.07 19.10 15.01
CA ARG A 253 0.20 18.66 16.11
C ARG A 253 0.92 17.74 17.11
N ARG A 254 1.72 16.80 16.64
CA ARG A 254 2.42 15.81 17.49
C ARG A 254 3.33 16.50 18.51
N ASN A 255 4.02 17.59 18.14
CA ASN A 255 4.86 18.34 19.06
C ASN A 255 4.10 18.81 20.30
N PHE A 256 2.83 19.22 20.15
CA PHE A 256 1.99 19.65 21.28
C PHE A 256 1.37 18.46 22.03
N VAL A 257 1.06 17.36 21.36
CA VAL A 257 0.58 16.14 22.02
C VAL A 257 1.66 15.58 22.96
N ASP A 258 2.92 15.57 22.52
CA ASP A 258 4.05 15.04 23.30
C ASP A 258 4.39 15.94 24.50
N LEU A 259 3.95 17.21 24.51
CA LEU A 259 4.15 18.16 25.59
C LEU A 259 2.92 18.37 26.47
N TYR A 260 1.81 17.67 26.19
CA TYR A 260 0.51 17.92 26.85
C TYR A 260 0.57 17.79 28.39
N ASP A 261 1.31 16.82 28.89
CA ASP A 261 1.43 16.59 30.35
C ASP A 261 2.20 17.71 31.07
N GLN A 262 3.04 18.48 30.34
CA GLN A 262 3.86 19.55 30.89
C GLN A 262 3.17 20.92 30.76
N PHE A 263 2.43 21.15 29.66
CA PHE A 263 1.80 22.41 29.28
C PHE A 263 0.35 22.17 28.82
N PRO A 264 -0.55 21.72 29.71
CA PRO A 264 -1.88 21.22 29.31
C PRO A 264 -2.78 22.28 28.70
N GLU A 265 -2.74 23.54 29.17
CA GLU A 265 -3.61 24.61 28.68
C GLU A 265 -3.19 25.08 27.28
N GLU A 266 -1.89 25.34 27.08
CA GLU A 266 -1.34 25.82 25.82
C GLU A 266 -1.45 24.72 24.74
N CYS A 267 -1.13 23.48 25.12
CA CYS A 267 -1.24 22.34 24.19
C CYS A 267 -2.69 22.06 23.80
N ARG A 268 -3.63 22.16 24.76
CA ARG A 268 -5.07 22.02 24.48
C ARG A 268 -5.52 23.03 23.45
N HIS A 269 -5.17 24.31 23.61
CA HIS A 269 -5.55 25.39 22.68
C HIS A 269 -5.17 25.06 21.23
N VAL A 270 -3.91 24.63 21.00
CA VAL A 270 -3.41 24.27 19.67
C VAL A 270 -4.07 22.99 19.14
N ILE A 271 -4.22 21.96 20.00
CA ILE A 271 -4.82 20.68 19.62
C ILE A 271 -6.29 20.83 19.22
N GLU A 272 -7.05 21.67 19.95
CA GLU A 272 -8.46 21.97 19.63
C GLU A 272 -8.59 22.74 18.32
N ALA A 273 -7.73 23.72 18.05
CA ALA A 273 -7.71 24.40 16.76
C ALA A 273 -7.48 23.39 15.61
N PHE A 274 -6.49 22.54 15.71
CA PHE A 274 -6.26 21.51 14.70
C PHE A 274 -7.40 20.49 14.59
N LYS A 275 -8.09 20.15 15.69
CA LYS A 275 -9.29 19.30 15.67
C LYS A 275 -10.37 19.89 14.78
N VAL A 276 -10.61 21.20 14.84
CA VAL A 276 -11.57 21.91 13.96
C VAL A 276 -11.12 21.79 12.50
N ILE A 277 -9.83 22.01 12.18
CA ILE A 277 -9.31 21.92 10.83
C ILE A 277 -9.52 20.51 10.25
N TYR A 278 -9.17 19.45 11.00
CA TYR A 278 -9.37 18.08 10.56
C TYR A 278 -10.85 17.70 10.45
N HIS A 279 -11.72 18.28 11.29
CA HIS A 279 -13.16 18.09 11.15
C HIS A 279 -13.67 18.70 9.85
N ASN A 280 -13.29 19.94 9.54
CA ASN A 280 -13.65 20.61 8.30
C ASN A 280 -13.19 19.86 7.06
N ASP A 281 -11.97 19.30 7.09
CA ASP A 281 -11.45 18.45 6.01
C ASP A 281 -12.23 17.14 5.87
N LYS A 282 -12.64 16.54 7.00
CA LYS A 282 -13.49 15.34 6.96
C LYS A 282 -14.85 15.65 6.30
N VAL A 283 -15.47 16.78 6.63
CA VAL A 283 -16.73 17.23 5.98
C VAL A 283 -16.52 17.39 4.48
N ALA A 284 -15.50 18.11 4.05
CA ALA A 284 -15.20 18.32 2.63
C ALA A 284 -15.00 16.98 1.86
N ARG A 285 -14.41 15.98 2.51
CA ARG A 285 -14.24 14.63 1.91
C ARG A 285 -15.55 13.83 1.86
N VAL A 286 -16.37 13.91 2.90
CA VAL A 286 -17.67 13.21 2.95
C VAL A 286 -18.61 13.77 1.88
N GLU A 287 -18.64 15.09 1.72
CA GLU A 287 -19.42 15.80 0.70
C GLU A 287 -18.80 15.69 -0.71
N LYS A 288 -17.63 15.02 -0.84
CA LYS A 288 -16.93 14.82 -2.12
C LYS A 288 -16.64 16.11 -2.88
N LEU A 289 -16.31 17.18 -2.17
CA LEU A 289 -16.00 18.48 -2.78
C LEU A 289 -14.82 18.35 -3.75
N SER A 290 -14.88 19.04 -4.88
CA SER A 290 -13.77 19.21 -5.83
C SER A 290 -12.58 19.93 -5.14
N SER A 291 -11.43 19.97 -5.79
CA SER A 291 -10.26 20.66 -5.26
C SER A 291 -10.50 22.14 -5.01
N GLU A 292 -11.24 22.80 -5.88
CA GLU A 292 -11.60 24.20 -5.82
C GLU A 292 -12.65 24.47 -4.75
N GLU A 293 -13.70 23.67 -4.69
CA GLU A 293 -14.72 23.75 -3.65
C GLU A 293 -14.16 23.49 -2.26
N ARG A 294 -13.24 22.51 -2.14
CA ARG A 294 -12.53 22.22 -0.89
C ARG A 294 -11.65 23.39 -0.46
N LEU A 295 -10.97 24.06 -1.40
CA LEU A 295 -10.20 25.28 -1.10
C LEU A 295 -11.14 26.38 -0.58
N ALA A 296 -12.24 26.67 -1.26
CA ALA A 296 -13.22 27.67 -0.83
C ALA A 296 -13.81 27.32 0.55
N TRP A 297 -14.12 26.06 0.80
CA TRP A 297 -14.58 25.56 2.09
C TRP A 297 -13.56 25.81 3.20
N HIS A 298 -12.29 25.48 2.99
CA HIS A 298 -11.23 25.73 3.97
C HIS A 298 -10.97 27.22 4.17
N GLN A 299 -11.08 28.05 3.12
CA GLN A 299 -10.98 29.50 3.26
C GLN A 299 -12.10 30.07 4.13
N ALA A 300 -13.32 29.54 4.01
CA ALA A 300 -14.47 30.01 4.81
C ALA A 300 -14.44 29.47 6.25
N GLN A 301 -14.11 28.18 6.45
CA GLN A 301 -14.30 27.50 7.74
C GLN A 301 -13.00 27.30 8.54
N SER A 302 -11.87 27.12 7.85
CA SER A 302 -10.61 26.80 8.50
C SER A 302 -9.67 28.00 8.64
N LYS A 303 -9.71 28.93 7.67
CA LYS A 303 -8.83 30.10 7.68
C LYS A 303 -8.99 30.97 8.93
N PRO A 304 -10.20 31.33 9.40
CA PRO A 304 -10.36 32.11 10.62
C PRO A 304 -9.71 31.46 11.83
N VAL A 305 -9.92 30.15 11.99
CA VAL A 305 -9.32 29.38 13.10
C VAL A 305 -7.79 29.37 13.04
N MET A 306 -7.22 29.27 11.83
CA MET A 306 -5.77 29.32 11.65
C MET A 306 -5.21 30.73 11.89
N ASP A 307 -5.90 31.78 11.46
CA ASP A 307 -5.50 33.16 11.69
C ASP A 307 -5.49 33.49 13.20
N ASP A 308 -6.54 33.08 13.92
CA ASP A 308 -6.61 33.21 15.37
C ASP A 308 -5.50 32.44 16.07
N LEU A 309 -5.25 31.20 15.65
CA LEU A 309 -4.15 30.39 16.18
C LEU A 309 -2.78 31.08 15.94
N ARG A 310 -2.55 31.64 14.75
CA ARG A 310 -1.30 32.35 14.45
C ARG A 310 -1.08 33.51 15.40
N THR A 311 -2.14 34.34 15.60
CA THR A 311 -2.10 35.47 16.51
C THR A 311 -1.81 35.04 17.93
N TRP A 312 -2.49 33.97 18.39
CA TRP A 312 -2.26 33.42 19.72
C TRP A 312 -0.81 32.89 19.91
N LEU A 313 -0.25 32.18 18.92
CA LEU A 313 1.12 31.68 18.96
C LEU A 313 2.15 32.83 19.07
N GLN A 314 1.94 33.92 18.36
CA GLN A 314 2.81 35.11 18.41
C GLN A 314 2.76 35.76 19.77
N LEU A 315 1.55 35.95 20.33
CA LEU A 315 1.33 36.56 21.66
C LEU A 315 2.03 35.74 22.77
N GLN A 316 2.25 34.43 22.61
CA GLN A 316 3.00 33.67 23.62
C GLN A 316 4.43 34.19 23.79
N PHE A 317 5.05 34.70 22.73
CA PHE A 317 6.39 35.27 22.76
C PHE A 317 6.35 36.78 23.05
N ASP A 318 5.46 37.54 22.42
CA ASP A 318 5.37 38.99 22.55
C ASP A 318 5.04 39.43 24.00
N ASP A 319 4.17 38.67 24.67
CA ASP A 319 3.79 38.87 26.06
C ASP A 319 4.74 38.18 27.07
N ASN A 320 5.84 37.57 26.60
CA ASN A 320 6.78 36.79 27.40
C ASN A 320 6.15 35.66 28.24
N ARG A 321 5.06 35.05 27.75
CA ARG A 321 4.38 33.92 28.40
C ARG A 321 5.13 32.61 28.27
N VAL A 322 5.86 32.45 27.17
CA VAL A 322 6.61 31.25 26.84
C VAL A 322 8.05 31.63 26.53
N GLU A 323 9.00 30.96 27.19
CA GLU A 323 10.43 31.11 26.94
C GLU A 323 10.79 30.45 25.60
N PRO A 324 11.41 31.19 24.62
CA PRO A 324 11.66 30.69 23.27
C PRO A 324 12.51 29.41 23.17
N ASN A 325 13.42 29.19 24.13
CA ASN A 325 14.29 28.01 24.18
C ASN A 325 13.69 26.83 24.96
N SER A 326 12.50 26.99 25.54
CA SER A 326 11.77 25.90 26.19
C SER A 326 11.28 24.88 25.16
N SER A 327 10.86 23.70 25.61
CA SER A 327 10.26 22.68 24.74
C SER A 327 8.97 23.18 24.08
N LEU A 328 8.12 23.93 24.81
CA LEU A 328 6.93 24.57 24.26
C LEU A 328 7.28 25.70 23.27
N GLY A 329 8.30 26.52 23.60
CA GLY A 329 8.80 27.56 22.67
C GLY A 329 9.34 26.96 21.38
N GLY A 330 10.00 25.81 21.43
CA GLY A 330 10.42 25.06 20.28
C GLY A 330 9.27 24.56 19.40
N ALA A 331 8.18 24.05 20.00
CA ALA A 331 6.98 23.62 19.30
C ALA A 331 6.23 24.78 18.63
N ILE A 332 6.11 25.93 19.31
CA ILE A 332 5.54 27.16 18.76
C ILE A 332 6.39 27.69 17.59
N THR A 333 7.70 27.75 17.76
CA THR A 333 8.65 28.17 16.72
C THR A 333 8.58 27.26 15.47
N TYR A 334 8.38 25.95 15.66
CA TYR A 334 8.18 25.03 14.55
C TYR A 334 6.97 25.43 13.69
N LEU A 335 5.83 25.74 14.30
CA LEU A 335 4.63 26.17 13.58
C LEU A 335 4.82 27.51 12.89
N ILE A 336 5.35 28.52 13.60
CA ILE A 336 5.53 29.87 13.07
C ILE A 336 6.48 29.87 11.87
N LYS A 337 7.64 29.20 11.97
CA LYS A 337 8.62 29.14 10.89
C LYS A 337 8.12 28.43 9.63
N ARG A 338 7.18 27.50 9.77
CA ARG A 338 6.61 26.72 8.66
C ARG A 338 5.19 27.12 8.30
N TRP A 339 4.74 28.26 8.79
CA TRP A 339 3.33 28.68 8.67
C TRP A 339 2.83 28.64 7.23
N GLU A 340 3.59 29.20 6.31
CA GLU A 340 3.23 29.26 4.90
C GLU A 340 3.08 27.86 4.27
N SER A 341 3.98 26.94 4.55
CA SER A 341 3.90 25.57 4.02
C SER A 341 2.85 24.71 4.76
N LEU A 342 2.64 24.92 6.07
CA LEU A 342 1.60 24.25 6.83
C LEU A 342 0.17 24.68 6.43
N THR A 343 0.02 25.93 5.96
CA THR A 343 -1.26 26.51 5.55
C THR A 343 -1.47 26.57 4.04
N LEU A 344 -0.69 25.84 3.26
CA LEU A 344 -0.82 25.83 1.80
C LEU A 344 -2.24 25.41 1.34
N PHE A 345 -2.91 24.53 2.07
CA PHE A 345 -4.27 24.09 1.80
C PHE A 345 -5.33 25.22 1.83
N LEU A 346 -4.99 26.38 2.38
CA LEU A 346 -5.82 27.60 2.36
C LEU A 346 -5.59 28.48 1.11
N ARG A 347 -4.62 28.14 0.26
CA ARG A 347 -4.19 28.97 -0.88
C ARG A 347 -4.07 28.22 -2.20
N LYS A 348 -3.84 26.90 -2.18
CA LYS A 348 -3.66 26.09 -3.39
C LYS A 348 -4.70 24.98 -3.42
N ALA A 349 -5.49 24.93 -4.47
CA ALA A 349 -6.45 23.84 -4.70
C ALA A 349 -5.71 22.50 -4.78
N GLY A 350 -6.27 21.46 -4.18
CA GLY A 350 -5.68 20.12 -4.16
C GLY A 350 -4.55 19.92 -3.14
N ALA A 351 -4.06 20.96 -2.46
CA ALA A 351 -3.05 20.82 -1.42
C ALA A 351 -3.58 20.00 -0.23
N PRO A 352 -2.88 18.93 0.20
CA PRO A 352 -3.29 18.12 1.34
C PRO A 352 -2.94 18.78 2.67
N LEU A 353 -3.57 18.32 3.77
CA LEU A 353 -3.26 18.78 5.13
C LEU A 353 -2.10 18.00 5.75
N ASP A 354 -1.96 16.74 5.37
CA ASP A 354 -1.00 15.85 6.00
C ASP A 354 -0.40 14.83 5.02
N ASN A 355 0.66 14.16 5.47
CA ASN A 355 1.40 13.12 4.73
C ASN A 355 0.94 11.70 5.09
N ASN A 356 -0.22 11.52 5.69
CA ASN A 356 -0.69 10.22 6.18
C ASN A 356 -0.74 9.13 5.11
N ILE A 357 -0.92 9.49 3.84
CA ILE A 357 -0.93 8.53 2.73
C ILE A 357 0.46 7.91 2.54
N CYS A 358 1.52 8.72 2.58
CA CYS A 358 2.91 8.25 2.47
C CYS A 358 3.36 7.52 3.74
N GLU A 359 2.99 8.02 4.93
CA GLU A 359 3.27 7.32 6.19
C GLU A 359 2.65 5.93 6.23
N ARG A 360 1.43 5.76 5.69
CA ARG A 360 0.79 4.43 5.54
C ARG A 360 1.54 3.54 4.55
N ALA A 361 2.04 4.12 3.45
CA ALA A 361 2.91 3.39 2.51
C ALA A 361 4.15 2.87 3.22
N LEU A 362 4.87 3.71 3.95
CA LEU A 362 6.08 3.33 4.69
C LEU A 362 5.85 2.26 5.77
N LYS A 363 4.63 2.15 6.32
CA LYS A 363 4.28 1.04 7.23
C LYS A 363 4.50 -0.33 6.61
N LYS A 364 4.35 -0.49 5.29
CA LYS A 364 4.66 -1.74 4.57
C LYS A 364 6.15 -2.09 4.69
N SER A 365 7.03 -1.12 4.42
CA SER A 365 8.48 -1.29 4.56
C SER A 365 8.88 -1.54 6.02
N ILE A 366 8.27 -0.83 6.98
CA ILE A 366 8.50 -1.04 8.41
C ILE A 366 8.06 -2.44 8.84
N LEU A 367 6.91 -2.91 8.37
CA LEU A 367 6.43 -4.28 8.64
C LEU A 367 7.39 -5.31 8.07
N HIS A 368 7.83 -5.13 6.82
CA HIS A 368 8.83 -5.98 6.21
C HIS A 368 10.13 -6.01 7.03
N ARG A 369 10.66 -4.86 7.44
CA ARG A 369 11.85 -4.75 8.29
C ARG A 369 11.69 -5.47 9.63
N LYS A 370 10.54 -5.32 10.29
CA LYS A 370 10.27 -5.97 11.58
C LYS A 370 10.21 -7.48 11.47
N ASN A 371 9.72 -8.02 10.34
CA ASN A 371 9.56 -9.46 10.13
C ASN A 371 10.79 -10.10 9.48
N SER A 372 11.39 -9.44 8.49
CA SER A 372 12.53 -9.97 7.69
C SER A 372 13.88 -9.45 8.18
N MET A 373 13.91 -8.43 9.04
CA MET A 373 15.07 -7.79 9.66
C MET A 373 16.02 -7.06 8.70
N PHE A 374 16.33 -7.61 7.53
CA PHE A 374 17.27 -7.04 6.55
C PHE A 374 17.04 -7.60 5.13
N TYR A 375 17.57 -6.91 4.14
CA TYR A 375 17.86 -7.46 2.81
C TYR A 375 19.30 -7.98 2.78
N LYS A 376 19.54 -9.13 2.13
CA LYS A 376 20.88 -9.70 2.01
C LYS A 376 21.73 -8.91 1.01
N THR A 377 21.14 -8.51 -0.11
CA THR A 377 21.78 -7.84 -1.25
C THR A 377 21.01 -6.58 -1.66
N ARG A 378 21.65 -5.68 -2.41
CA ARG A 378 21.00 -4.53 -3.05
C ARG A 378 19.91 -4.97 -4.02
N ASN A 379 20.20 -5.99 -4.81
CA ASN A 379 19.23 -6.56 -5.74
C ASN A 379 17.97 -7.06 -5.01
N GLY A 380 18.17 -7.71 -3.83
CA GLY A 380 17.06 -8.09 -2.95
C GLY A 380 16.23 -6.93 -2.44
N ALA A 381 16.87 -5.80 -2.15
CA ALA A 381 16.16 -4.59 -1.76
C ALA A 381 15.36 -4.00 -2.94
N ARG A 382 15.99 -3.87 -4.14
CA ARG A 382 15.30 -3.39 -5.37
C ARG A 382 14.09 -4.24 -5.74
N THR A 383 14.22 -5.57 -5.70
CA THR A 383 13.07 -6.48 -5.92
C THR A 383 11.98 -6.25 -4.88
N GLY A 384 12.34 -6.03 -3.61
CA GLY A 384 11.41 -5.70 -2.55
C GLY A 384 10.68 -4.38 -2.80
N ASP A 385 11.41 -3.36 -3.20
CA ASP A 385 10.86 -2.03 -3.52
C ASP A 385 9.85 -2.12 -4.67
N MET A 386 10.18 -2.87 -5.74
CA MET A 386 9.29 -3.10 -6.87
C MET A 386 7.97 -3.78 -6.44
N TYR A 387 8.05 -4.92 -5.75
CA TYR A 387 6.82 -5.62 -5.33
C TYR A 387 5.99 -4.79 -4.34
N MET A 388 6.62 -4.09 -3.39
CA MET A 388 5.89 -3.19 -2.48
C MET A 388 5.22 -2.06 -3.26
N SER A 389 5.88 -1.50 -4.29
CA SER A 389 5.33 -0.47 -5.16
C SER A 389 4.10 -0.95 -5.91
N LEU A 390 4.18 -2.09 -6.59
CA LEU A 390 3.06 -2.67 -7.33
C LEU A 390 1.90 -3.03 -6.41
N ILE A 391 2.17 -3.76 -5.32
CA ILE A 391 1.13 -4.22 -4.38
C ILE A 391 0.41 -3.03 -3.73
N TYR A 392 1.16 -2.03 -3.27
CA TYR A 392 0.54 -0.88 -2.61
C TYR A 392 -0.17 0.05 -3.60
N THR A 393 0.30 0.16 -4.83
CA THR A 393 -0.41 0.85 -5.91
C THR A 393 -1.75 0.18 -6.22
N CYS A 394 -1.80 -1.16 -6.25
CA CYS A 394 -3.05 -1.90 -6.35
C CYS A 394 -4.01 -1.58 -5.20
N GLU A 395 -3.52 -1.60 -3.95
CA GLU A 395 -4.33 -1.24 -2.76
C GLU A 395 -4.90 0.18 -2.88
N LEU A 396 -4.09 1.15 -3.33
CA LEU A 396 -4.51 2.54 -3.50
C LEU A 396 -5.54 2.72 -4.63
N SER A 397 -5.51 1.87 -5.64
CA SER A 397 -6.39 1.87 -6.81
C SER A 397 -7.59 0.95 -6.68
N GLY A 398 -7.71 0.20 -5.55
CA GLY A 398 -8.76 -0.79 -5.35
C GLY A 398 -8.63 -2.04 -6.24
N ALA A 399 -7.46 -2.27 -6.86
CA ALA A 399 -7.18 -3.44 -7.68
C ALA A 399 -6.74 -4.63 -6.81
N ASN A 400 -7.08 -5.85 -7.25
CA ASN A 400 -6.59 -7.07 -6.62
C ASN A 400 -5.11 -7.27 -6.99
N ALA A 401 -4.22 -7.15 -6.00
CA ALA A 401 -2.78 -7.25 -6.23
C ALA A 401 -2.32 -8.63 -6.73
N PHE A 402 -2.96 -9.71 -6.32
CA PHE A 402 -2.64 -11.05 -6.79
C PHE A 402 -3.02 -11.24 -8.26
N ASP A 403 -4.24 -10.85 -8.62
CA ASP A 403 -4.70 -10.88 -10.01
C ASP A 403 -3.80 -10.00 -10.90
N TYR A 404 -3.56 -8.77 -10.51
CA TYR A 404 -2.71 -7.85 -11.25
C TYR A 404 -1.30 -8.40 -11.50
N LEU A 405 -0.62 -8.91 -10.45
CA LEU A 405 0.70 -9.51 -10.59
C LEU A 405 0.70 -10.74 -11.51
N ASN A 406 -0.37 -11.53 -11.49
CA ASN A 406 -0.54 -12.67 -12.41
C ASN A 406 -0.65 -12.19 -13.86
N GLN A 407 -1.49 -11.18 -14.13
CA GLN A 407 -1.68 -10.65 -15.47
C GLN A 407 -0.40 -10.02 -16.03
N LEU A 408 0.37 -9.28 -15.23
CA LEU A 408 1.67 -8.76 -15.65
C LEU A 408 2.65 -9.87 -16.06
N GLN A 409 2.65 -11.01 -15.37
CA GLN A 409 3.54 -12.12 -15.69
C GLN A 409 3.04 -12.93 -16.89
N LEU A 410 1.73 -13.11 -17.02
CA LEU A 410 1.13 -13.81 -18.14
C LEU A 410 1.35 -13.05 -19.46
N HIS A 411 1.23 -11.72 -19.41
CA HIS A 411 1.33 -10.84 -20.58
C HIS A 411 2.67 -10.06 -20.62
N ALA A 412 3.76 -10.64 -20.11
CA ALA A 412 5.03 -9.95 -19.91
C ALA A 412 5.59 -9.25 -21.16
N GLU A 413 5.42 -9.81 -22.35
CA GLU A 413 5.89 -9.19 -23.59
C GLU A 413 5.04 -7.95 -23.95
N ALA A 414 3.72 -8.02 -23.88
CA ALA A 414 2.83 -6.87 -24.11
C ALA A 414 3.06 -5.75 -23.08
N VAL A 415 3.35 -6.12 -21.83
CA VAL A 415 3.72 -5.16 -20.77
C VAL A 415 5.01 -4.41 -21.10
N LYS A 416 6.01 -5.07 -21.70
CA LYS A 416 7.25 -4.41 -22.13
C LYS A 416 7.03 -3.42 -23.26
N GLU A 417 6.14 -3.74 -24.19
CA GLU A 417 5.83 -2.90 -25.36
C GLU A 417 5.04 -1.64 -24.97
N SER A 418 4.10 -1.76 -24.05
CA SER A 418 3.18 -0.68 -23.68
C SER A 418 2.86 -0.68 -22.18
N PRO A 419 3.83 -0.41 -21.29
CA PRO A 419 3.66 -0.54 -19.84
C PRO A 419 2.58 0.39 -19.25
N ASP A 420 2.33 1.53 -19.87
CA ASP A 420 1.30 2.51 -19.48
C ASP A 420 -0.13 1.95 -19.59
N GLN A 421 -0.35 0.98 -20.44
CA GLN A 421 -1.63 0.29 -20.61
C GLN A 421 -1.86 -0.82 -19.57
N TRP A 422 -0.82 -1.24 -18.86
CA TRP A 422 -0.85 -2.32 -17.87
C TRP A 422 -0.73 -1.83 -16.44
N MET A 423 -1.26 -0.65 -16.15
CA MET A 423 -1.28 -0.12 -14.79
C MET A 423 -2.45 -0.71 -13.97
N PRO A 424 -2.42 -0.69 -12.62
CA PRO A 424 -3.48 -1.28 -11.79
C PRO A 424 -4.90 -0.78 -12.06
N TRP A 425 -5.05 0.38 -12.67
CA TRP A 425 -6.37 0.99 -12.97
C TRP A 425 -6.89 0.72 -14.38
N ASN A 426 -6.06 0.22 -15.32
CA ASN A 426 -6.47 0.00 -16.71
C ASN A 426 -6.13 -1.39 -17.30
N TYR A 427 -5.32 -2.22 -16.62
CA TYR A 427 -4.87 -3.52 -17.16
C TYR A 427 -6.01 -4.45 -17.58
N ARG A 428 -7.17 -4.36 -16.92
CA ARG A 428 -8.33 -5.22 -17.25
C ARG A 428 -8.93 -4.92 -18.61
N GLU A 429 -8.89 -3.67 -19.05
CA GLU A 429 -9.37 -3.26 -20.38
C GLU A 429 -8.51 -3.90 -21.47
N ASN A 430 -7.20 -4.06 -21.22
CA ASN A 430 -6.27 -4.67 -22.19
C ASN A 430 -6.33 -6.19 -22.20
N ILE A 431 -6.68 -6.85 -21.12
CA ILE A 431 -6.92 -8.30 -21.13
C ILE A 431 -8.03 -8.66 -22.11
N THR A 432 -9.12 -7.88 -22.12
CA THR A 432 -10.25 -8.09 -23.03
C THR A 432 -9.83 -7.89 -24.49
N ASN A 433 -9.03 -6.89 -24.77
CA ASN A 433 -8.54 -6.59 -26.13
C ASN A 433 -7.56 -7.65 -26.67
N VAL A 434 -6.74 -8.27 -25.81
CA VAL A 434 -5.79 -9.33 -26.20
C VAL A 434 -6.51 -10.66 -26.40
N SER A 435 -7.58 -10.96 -25.66
CA SER A 435 -8.39 -12.17 -25.85
C SER A 435 -9.22 -12.14 -27.14
N ASP A 436 -9.60 -10.94 -27.61
CA ASP A 436 -10.35 -10.77 -28.87
C ASP A 436 -9.44 -10.75 -30.13
N ALA A 437 -8.12 -10.65 -29.93
CA ALA A 437 -7.12 -10.61 -31.02
C ALA A 437 -6.38 -11.96 -31.24
N ALA A 438 -6.64 -12.99 -30.41
CA ALA A 438 -6.07 -14.33 -30.47
C ALA A 438 -7.10 -15.37 -30.91
#